data_1bce1ede0ac272ac0686943ba90d4cff
#
_entry.id   1bce1ede0ac272ac0686943ba90d4cff
#
_cell.length_a   1.000
_cell.length_b   1.000
_cell.length_c   1.000
_cell.angle_alpha   90.00
_cell.angle_beta   90.00
_cell.angle_gamma   90.00
#
_symmetry.space_group_name_H-M   'P 1'
#
loop_
_entity.id
_entity.type
_entity.pdbx_description
1 polymer ?
#
loop_
_entity_poly.entity_id
_entity_poly.type
_entity_poly.pdbx_seq_one_letter_code
_entity_poly.pdbx_strand_id
1 'polypeptide(L)'
;MSKVIGIDLGTFRSVMVSSDSHEEEELTVIGTPKDPIARNFLKRDVLFGEEALKNRLALNLFRPLELGVIKDTQEDREFIAHFITHLIGLSDPEEYDRVVAVIGAPAEASYVDKTAIFDAAAGSVNAAMIISEPFAVAYALDMIEHTLVIDIGAGTADLCRVYGTIPGPDDQMHTGHAGDFIDREMIKNIQSKFNGAQITKDMARRWKEQYSFVGTHTPENPIMVDFSIDGKAMNLDITDCIQAACEAIVDPIVENVKQLISGSNPEYHDEFRRNMVLAGGGSGIKGLGAMIERRLSDMGDVNVHVVDDPVRLGAMGGLRLAMEVPEEMWSSLTLATR
;
A
#
# COMPACT_ATOMS: atom_id res chain seq x y z
N MET A 1 31.37 5.17 1.80
CA MET A 1 30.15 5.52 2.60
C MET A 1 29.01 4.64 2.13
N SER A 2 28.14 4.20 3.04
CA SER A 2 26.97 3.39 2.67
C SER A 2 25.72 4.27 2.53
N LYS A 3 24.95 4.07 1.47
CA LYS A 3 23.62 4.64 1.32
C LYS A 3 22.60 3.66 1.87
N VAL A 4 21.68 4.16 2.67
CA VAL A 4 20.61 3.36 3.28
C VAL A 4 19.28 3.82 2.71
N ILE A 5 18.44 2.87 2.31
CA ILE A 5 17.17 3.14 1.62
C ILE A 5 16.05 2.35 2.29
N GLY A 6 14.93 3.01 2.54
CA GLY A 6 13.65 2.39 2.86
C GLY A 6 12.71 2.45 1.66
N ILE A 7 12.08 1.34 1.30
CA ILE A 7 11.12 1.26 0.20
C ILE A 7 9.83 0.66 0.72
N ASP A 8 8.72 1.34 0.43
CA ASP A 8 7.37 0.79 0.50
C ASP A 8 6.93 0.43 -0.92
N LEU A 9 6.79 -0.87 -1.20
CA LEU A 9 6.54 -1.40 -2.54
C LEU A 9 5.05 -1.69 -2.74
N GLY A 10 4.23 -0.64 -2.83
CA GLY A 10 2.78 -0.78 -2.89
C GLY A 10 2.22 -1.12 -4.28
N THR A 11 1.05 -1.76 -4.30
CA THR A 11 0.35 -2.19 -5.54
C THR A 11 0.04 -1.04 -6.51
N PHE A 12 -0.27 0.13 -6.01
CA PHE A 12 -0.61 1.30 -6.84
C PHE A 12 0.49 2.35 -6.86
N ARG A 13 1.14 2.58 -5.74
CA ARG A 13 2.14 3.60 -5.51
C ARG A 13 3.24 3.01 -4.64
N SER A 14 4.48 3.30 -4.98
CA SER A 14 5.64 2.95 -4.18
C SER A 14 6.33 4.20 -3.69
N VAL A 15 6.91 4.13 -2.51
CA VAL A 15 7.64 5.23 -1.88
C VAL A 15 9.06 4.77 -1.59
N MET A 16 10.02 5.63 -1.85
CA MET A 16 11.42 5.44 -1.49
C MET A 16 11.90 6.63 -0.67
N VAL A 17 12.57 6.34 0.44
CA VAL A 17 13.26 7.35 1.25
C VAL A 17 14.70 6.90 1.51
N SER A 18 15.64 7.84 1.59
CA SER A 18 17.05 7.52 1.75
C SER A 18 17.73 8.32 2.86
N SER A 19 18.87 7.81 3.33
CA SER A 19 19.65 8.40 4.44
C SER A 19 20.21 9.80 4.16
N ASP A 20 20.25 10.23 2.92
CA ASP A 20 20.66 11.57 2.47
C ASP A 20 19.45 12.48 2.12
N SER A 21 18.25 12.11 2.62
CA SER A 21 17.02 12.89 2.51
C SER A 21 16.42 12.97 1.10
N HIS A 22 16.74 12.02 0.20
CA HIS A 22 15.92 11.85 -0.99
C HIS A 22 14.62 11.14 -0.62
N GLU A 23 13.52 11.70 -1.10
CA GLU A 23 12.16 11.14 -0.94
C GLU A 23 11.50 11.14 -2.30
N GLU A 24 11.09 9.96 -2.77
CA GLU A 24 10.43 9.79 -4.06
C GLU A 24 9.17 8.97 -3.90
N GLU A 25 8.13 9.39 -4.61
CA GLU A 25 6.84 8.74 -4.66
C GLU A 25 6.47 8.51 -6.13
N GLU A 26 6.35 7.24 -6.52
CA GLU A 26 6.13 6.86 -7.92
C GLU A 26 4.92 5.91 -8.04
N LEU A 27 4.10 6.08 -9.05
CA LEU A 27 3.04 5.11 -9.34
C LEU A 27 3.64 3.79 -9.82
N THR A 28 3.21 2.67 -9.23
CA THR A 28 3.70 1.33 -9.58
C THR A 28 3.11 0.87 -10.91
N VAL A 29 3.57 1.50 -11.98
CA VAL A 29 3.19 1.21 -13.36
C VAL A 29 4.37 1.41 -14.30
N ILE A 30 4.49 0.53 -15.27
CA ILE A 30 5.55 0.50 -16.26
C ILE A 30 4.91 0.52 -17.64
N GLY A 31 5.49 1.28 -18.57
CA GLY A 31 5.01 1.37 -19.94
C GLY A 31 6.10 1.02 -20.94
N THR A 32 5.81 0.13 -21.91
CA THR A 32 6.66 -0.14 -23.05
C THR A 32 6.00 0.32 -24.34
N PRO A 33 6.73 0.88 -25.33
CA PRO A 33 6.16 1.31 -26.60
C PRO A 33 5.42 0.18 -27.30
N LYS A 34 4.20 0.46 -27.82
CA LYS A 34 3.36 -0.52 -28.51
C LYS A 34 3.97 -1.00 -29.83
N ASP A 35 4.73 -0.13 -30.49
CA ASP A 35 5.28 -0.38 -31.80
C ASP A 35 6.53 0.51 -32.06
N PRO A 36 7.27 0.29 -33.18
CA PRO A 36 8.43 1.10 -33.53
C PRO A 36 8.14 2.60 -33.72
N ILE A 37 6.91 2.98 -34.08
CA ILE A 37 6.53 4.39 -34.21
C ILE A 37 6.44 5.05 -32.86
N ALA A 38 5.78 4.40 -31.90
CA ALA A 38 5.71 4.83 -30.51
C ALA A 38 7.11 4.92 -29.89
N ARG A 39 8.00 3.92 -30.15
CA ARG A 39 9.40 3.93 -29.69
C ARG A 39 10.16 5.15 -30.23
N ASN A 40 10.04 5.44 -31.54
CA ASN A 40 10.67 6.60 -32.15
C ASN A 40 10.14 7.93 -31.60
N PHE A 41 8.83 7.99 -31.29
CA PHE A 41 8.21 9.17 -30.72
C PHE A 41 8.66 9.43 -29.29
N LEU A 42 8.65 8.39 -28.43
CA LEU A 42 8.99 8.48 -27.02
C LEU A 42 10.51 8.53 -26.76
N LYS A 43 11.33 8.00 -27.69
CA LYS A 43 12.80 7.88 -27.58
C LYS A 43 13.28 7.13 -26.34
N ARG A 44 12.44 6.28 -25.79
CA ARG A 44 12.68 5.44 -24.62
C ARG A 44 12.04 4.08 -24.82
N ASP A 45 12.65 3.05 -24.25
CA ASP A 45 12.14 1.68 -24.29
C ASP A 45 11.23 1.36 -23.12
N VAL A 46 11.40 2.07 -22.00
CA VAL A 46 10.60 1.90 -20.78
C VAL A 46 10.32 3.27 -20.17
N LEU A 47 9.08 3.48 -19.72
CA LEU A 47 8.63 4.63 -18.96
C LEU A 47 7.99 4.14 -17.66
N PHE A 48 8.09 4.97 -16.61
CA PHE A 48 7.59 4.63 -15.28
C PHE A 48 6.52 5.63 -14.80
N GLY A 49 5.71 5.21 -13.87
CA GLY A 49 4.83 6.03 -13.07
C GLY A 49 3.90 6.95 -13.85
N GLU A 50 3.86 8.20 -13.44
CA GLU A 50 3.01 9.21 -14.09
C GLU A 50 3.38 9.45 -15.55
N GLU A 51 4.67 9.37 -15.92
CA GLU A 51 5.11 9.54 -17.29
C GLU A 51 4.54 8.44 -18.19
N ALA A 52 4.51 7.19 -17.71
CA ALA A 52 3.88 6.07 -18.40
C ALA A 52 2.36 6.31 -18.58
N LEU A 53 1.68 6.80 -17.54
CA LEU A 53 0.24 7.09 -17.64
C LEU A 53 -0.08 8.25 -18.56
N LYS A 54 0.73 9.29 -18.60
CA LYS A 54 0.57 10.43 -19.54
C LYS A 54 0.68 9.96 -21.00
N ASN A 55 1.51 8.96 -21.26
CA ASN A 55 1.76 8.42 -22.60
C ASN A 55 1.00 7.10 -22.90
N ARG A 56 0.00 6.73 -22.08
CA ARG A 56 -0.70 5.44 -22.11
C ARG A 56 -1.26 5.02 -23.48
N LEU A 57 -1.59 5.95 -24.34
CA LEU A 57 -2.11 5.64 -25.69
C LEU A 57 -1.04 5.04 -26.59
N ALA A 58 0.23 5.40 -26.41
CA ALA A 58 1.39 4.90 -27.15
C ALA A 58 2.09 3.71 -26.46
N LEU A 59 1.67 3.34 -25.23
CA LEU A 59 2.31 2.33 -24.40
C LEU A 59 1.42 1.12 -24.13
N ASN A 60 2.04 -0.06 -24.03
CA ASN A 60 1.49 -1.17 -23.27
C ASN A 60 1.82 -0.90 -21.79
N LEU A 61 0.81 -0.84 -20.95
CA LEU A 61 0.97 -0.60 -19.53
C LEU A 61 0.94 -1.91 -18.75
N PHE A 62 1.90 -2.06 -17.83
CA PHE A 62 2.04 -3.18 -16.92
C PHE A 62 1.97 -2.71 -15.49
N ARG A 63 1.24 -3.43 -14.65
CA ARG A 63 1.23 -3.30 -13.20
C ARG A 63 1.73 -4.63 -12.63
N PRO A 64 3.01 -4.71 -12.25
CA PRO A 64 3.65 -5.97 -11.92
C PRO A 64 3.19 -6.55 -10.57
N LEU A 65 2.53 -5.72 -9.75
CA LEU A 65 2.02 -6.14 -8.44
C LEU A 65 0.50 -6.36 -8.48
N GLU A 66 0.05 -7.41 -7.82
CA GLU A 66 -1.35 -7.70 -7.53
C GLU A 66 -1.48 -8.13 -6.08
N LEU A 67 -2.37 -7.46 -5.32
CA LEU A 67 -2.49 -7.68 -3.87
C LEU A 67 -1.14 -7.56 -3.14
N GLY A 68 -0.32 -6.59 -3.53
CA GLY A 68 0.99 -6.33 -2.93
C GLY A 68 2.11 -7.31 -3.32
N VAL A 69 1.81 -8.40 -4.03
CA VAL A 69 2.79 -9.40 -4.43
C VAL A 69 3.08 -9.36 -5.92
N ILE A 70 4.26 -9.86 -6.32
CA ILE A 70 4.65 -9.92 -7.73
C ILE A 70 3.83 -11.01 -8.41
N LYS A 71 3.24 -10.68 -9.56
CA LYS A 71 2.56 -11.68 -10.40
C LYS A 71 3.54 -12.74 -10.87
N ASP A 72 3.07 -13.99 -10.97
CA ASP A 72 3.94 -15.14 -11.22
C ASP A 72 4.29 -15.37 -12.70
N THR A 73 4.54 -14.29 -13.46
CA THR A 73 5.11 -14.40 -14.79
C THR A 73 6.55 -13.92 -14.82
N GLN A 74 7.37 -14.46 -15.71
CA GLN A 74 8.74 -13.99 -15.88
C GLN A 74 8.78 -12.50 -16.27
N GLU A 75 7.84 -12.06 -17.09
CA GLU A 75 7.73 -10.67 -17.53
C GLU A 75 7.44 -9.71 -16.37
N ASP A 76 6.52 -10.07 -15.45
CA ASP A 76 6.24 -9.27 -14.26
C ASP A 76 7.45 -9.17 -13.33
N ARG A 77 8.22 -10.27 -13.19
CA ARG A 77 9.48 -10.29 -12.41
C ARG A 77 10.55 -9.38 -13.01
N GLU A 78 10.69 -9.36 -14.33
CA GLU A 78 11.60 -8.45 -15.03
C GLU A 78 11.16 -6.99 -14.87
N PHE A 79 9.86 -6.71 -15.00
CA PHE A 79 9.32 -5.36 -14.83
C PHE A 79 9.48 -4.83 -13.41
N ILE A 80 9.23 -5.64 -12.38
CA ILE A 80 9.40 -5.18 -11.00
C ILE A 80 10.88 -4.93 -10.69
N ALA A 81 11.81 -5.73 -11.22
CA ALA A 81 13.24 -5.48 -11.09
C ALA A 81 13.64 -4.14 -11.74
N HIS A 82 13.13 -3.86 -12.95
CA HIS A 82 13.35 -2.55 -13.61
C HIS A 82 12.75 -1.40 -12.80
N PHE A 83 11.58 -1.61 -12.17
CA PHE A 83 10.92 -0.59 -11.36
C PHE A 83 11.68 -0.29 -10.06
N ILE A 84 12.13 -1.33 -9.36
CA ILE A 84 12.95 -1.18 -8.15
C ILE A 84 14.28 -0.50 -8.49
N THR A 85 14.92 -0.90 -9.60
CA THR A 85 16.16 -0.25 -10.08
C THR A 85 15.92 1.23 -10.39
N HIS A 86 14.80 1.55 -11.03
CA HIS A 86 14.40 2.93 -11.30
C HIS A 86 14.22 3.73 -10.01
N LEU A 87 13.45 3.23 -9.03
CA LEU A 87 13.24 3.89 -7.74
C LEU A 87 14.55 4.16 -7.00
N ILE A 88 15.43 3.16 -6.92
CA ILE A 88 16.74 3.28 -6.27
C ILE A 88 17.59 4.30 -7.04
N GLY A 89 17.53 4.29 -8.37
CA GLY A 89 18.25 5.22 -9.24
C GLY A 89 17.90 6.68 -9.01
N LEU A 90 16.66 6.99 -8.61
CA LEU A 90 16.21 8.35 -8.29
C LEU A 90 16.94 8.96 -7.07
N SER A 91 17.63 8.14 -6.28
CA SER A 91 18.39 8.56 -5.11
C SER A 91 19.89 8.77 -5.37
N ASP A 92 20.34 8.79 -6.63
CA ASP A 92 21.76 8.93 -7.01
C ASP A 92 22.70 7.93 -6.29
N PRO A 93 22.41 6.60 -6.37
CA PRO A 93 23.15 5.58 -5.63
C PRO A 93 24.62 5.44 -6.08
N GLU A 94 24.97 5.90 -7.28
CA GLU A 94 26.32 5.80 -7.87
C GLU A 94 27.39 6.60 -7.09
N GLU A 95 26.96 7.55 -6.25
CA GLU A 95 27.84 8.33 -5.38
C GLU A 95 28.36 7.55 -4.17
N TYR A 96 27.85 6.31 -3.95
CA TYR A 96 28.13 5.52 -2.75
C TYR A 96 28.77 4.18 -3.09
N ASP A 97 29.74 3.77 -2.24
CA ASP A 97 30.43 2.47 -2.39
C ASP A 97 29.53 1.28 -2.11
N ARG A 98 28.46 1.51 -1.34
CA ARG A 98 27.54 0.47 -0.91
C ARG A 98 26.12 1.04 -0.76
N VAL A 99 25.14 0.30 -1.26
CA VAL A 99 23.72 0.59 -1.11
C VAL A 99 23.06 -0.56 -0.38
N VAL A 100 22.27 -0.28 0.65
CA VAL A 100 21.49 -1.26 1.40
C VAL A 100 20.05 -0.81 1.48
N ALA A 101 19.08 -1.75 1.42
CA ALA A 101 17.68 -1.41 1.43
C ALA A 101 16.87 -2.29 2.38
N VAL A 102 15.87 -1.68 3.05
CA VAL A 102 14.75 -2.39 3.66
C VAL A 102 13.52 -2.13 2.82
N ILE A 103 12.83 -3.20 2.40
CA ILE A 103 11.69 -3.16 1.50
C ILE A 103 10.47 -3.73 2.22
N GLY A 104 9.39 -2.95 2.24
CA GLY A 104 8.08 -3.38 2.74
C GLY A 104 7.44 -4.39 1.77
N ALA A 105 6.77 -5.39 2.34
CA ALA A 105 5.95 -6.36 1.65
C ALA A 105 4.66 -6.59 2.46
N PRO A 106 3.56 -7.08 1.86
CA PRO A 106 2.32 -7.39 2.58
C PRO A 106 2.56 -8.31 3.78
N ALA A 107 1.72 -8.20 4.80
CA ALA A 107 1.86 -8.90 6.08
C ALA A 107 2.04 -10.42 5.94
N GLU A 108 1.25 -11.07 5.09
CA GLU A 108 1.32 -12.52 4.84
C GLU A 108 2.02 -12.88 3.52
N ALA A 109 2.89 -12.01 3.00
CA ALA A 109 3.69 -12.34 1.83
C ALA A 109 4.45 -13.66 2.08
N SER A 110 4.27 -14.62 1.17
CA SER A 110 4.91 -15.93 1.28
C SER A 110 6.43 -15.84 1.16
N TYR A 111 7.12 -16.89 1.54
CA TYR A 111 8.57 -16.99 1.30
C TYR A 111 8.93 -16.77 -0.18
N VAL A 112 8.10 -17.29 -1.10
CA VAL A 112 8.30 -17.15 -2.55
C VAL A 112 8.17 -15.67 -2.97
N ASP A 113 7.17 -14.97 -2.44
CA ASP A 113 6.95 -13.55 -2.74
C ASP A 113 8.11 -12.68 -2.21
N LYS A 114 8.52 -12.90 -0.97
CA LYS A 114 9.67 -12.19 -0.36
C LYS A 114 10.95 -12.46 -1.13
N THR A 115 11.18 -13.71 -1.56
CA THR A 115 12.34 -14.04 -2.39
C THR A 115 12.29 -13.35 -3.75
N ALA A 116 11.11 -13.27 -4.38
CA ALA A 116 10.96 -12.59 -5.66
C ALA A 116 11.26 -11.08 -5.56
N ILE A 117 10.81 -10.42 -4.48
CA ILE A 117 11.13 -9.00 -4.21
C ILE A 117 12.65 -8.84 -3.95
N PHE A 118 13.24 -9.75 -3.16
CA PHE A 118 14.66 -9.75 -2.88
C PHE A 118 15.50 -9.91 -4.16
N ASP A 119 15.16 -10.88 -5.00
CA ASP A 119 15.86 -11.15 -6.26
C ASP A 119 15.71 -9.97 -7.24
N ALA A 120 14.54 -9.31 -7.26
CA ALA A 120 14.31 -8.11 -8.05
C ALA A 120 15.20 -6.93 -7.62
N ALA A 121 15.49 -6.81 -6.32
CA ALA A 121 16.36 -5.75 -5.79
C ALA A 121 17.87 -6.08 -5.90
N ALA A 122 18.24 -7.36 -6.01
CA ALA A 122 19.62 -7.84 -5.92
C ALA A 122 20.59 -7.21 -6.93
N GLY A 123 20.08 -6.73 -8.09
CA GLY A 123 20.89 -6.02 -9.10
C GLY A 123 21.20 -4.57 -8.75
N SER A 124 20.48 -3.97 -7.79
CA SER A 124 20.52 -2.55 -7.48
C SER A 124 21.07 -2.24 -6.09
N VAL A 125 21.14 -3.23 -5.20
CA VAL A 125 21.62 -3.06 -3.82
C VAL A 125 22.63 -4.14 -3.44
N ASN A 126 23.53 -3.81 -2.50
CA ASN A 126 24.51 -4.76 -1.96
C ASN A 126 23.92 -5.70 -0.91
N ALA A 127 22.87 -5.26 -0.21
CA ALA A 127 22.08 -6.09 0.71
C ALA A 127 20.65 -5.55 0.80
N ALA A 128 19.69 -6.46 0.99
CA ALA A 128 18.29 -6.12 1.22
C ALA A 128 17.71 -6.94 2.38
N MET A 129 16.73 -6.35 3.04
CA MET A 129 15.89 -7.01 4.03
C MET A 129 14.43 -6.78 3.63
N ILE A 130 13.60 -7.80 3.72
CA ILE A 130 12.16 -7.70 3.47
C ILE A 130 11.43 -7.77 4.80
N ILE A 131 10.59 -6.77 5.08
CA ILE A 131 9.76 -6.71 6.30
C ILE A 131 8.29 -6.53 5.92
N SER A 132 7.38 -6.77 6.85
CA SER A 132 5.97 -6.45 6.58
C SER A 132 5.70 -4.95 6.66
N GLU A 133 4.83 -4.45 5.77
CA GLU A 133 4.43 -3.04 5.72
C GLU A 133 3.89 -2.53 7.06
N PRO A 134 2.94 -3.20 7.75
CA PRO A 134 2.44 -2.71 9.03
C PRO A 134 3.49 -2.73 10.14
N PHE A 135 4.48 -3.63 10.11
CA PHE A 135 5.62 -3.57 11.04
C PHE A 135 6.49 -2.35 10.78
N ALA A 136 6.76 -2.04 9.51
CA ALA A 136 7.50 -0.84 9.15
C ALA A 136 6.79 0.43 9.66
N VAL A 137 5.45 0.51 9.53
CA VAL A 137 4.65 1.61 10.09
C VAL A 137 4.83 1.73 11.60
N ALA A 138 4.70 0.63 12.36
CA ALA A 138 4.92 0.64 13.81
C ALA A 138 6.32 1.13 14.17
N TYR A 139 7.32 0.69 13.40
CA TYR A 139 8.71 1.07 13.60
C TYR A 139 8.97 2.57 13.34
N ALA A 140 8.34 3.13 12.30
CA ALA A 140 8.41 4.56 12.01
C ALA A 140 7.86 5.42 13.15
N LEU A 141 6.77 4.96 13.78
CA LEU A 141 6.07 5.66 14.85
C LEU A 141 6.67 5.44 16.25
N ASP A 142 7.70 4.60 16.37
CA ASP A 142 8.23 4.14 17.69
C ASP A 142 7.18 3.40 18.52
N MET A 143 6.21 2.76 17.88
CA MET A 143 5.10 2.04 18.50
C MET A 143 5.28 0.54 18.32
N ILE A 144 6.40 0.00 18.82
CA ILE A 144 6.77 -1.41 18.66
C ILE A 144 6.35 -2.30 19.83
N GLU A 145 5.77 -1.74 20.89
CA GLU A 145 5.33 -2.50 22.07
C GLU A 145 3.80 -2.58 22.12
N HIS A 146 3.26 -3.81 22.08
CA HIS A 146 1.81 -4.11 22.21
C HIS A 146 0.91 -3.22 21.33
N THR A 147 1.31 -3.05 20.08
CA THR A 147 0.57 -2.24 19.10
C THR A 147 -0.07 -3.15 18.04
N LEU A 148 -1.29 -2.83 17.62
CA LEU A 148 -1.95 -3.45 16.48
C LEU A 148 -2.03 -2.42 15.34
N VAL A 149 -1.32 -2.65 14.27
CA VAL A 149 -1.35 -1.81 13.06
C VAL A 149 -2.37 -2.35 12.06
N ILE A 150 -3.15 -1.45 11.48
CA ILE A 150 -4.07 -1.69 10.36
C ILE A 150 -3.60 -0.78 9.23
N ASP A 151 -2.96 -1.35 8.24
CA ASP A 151 -2.47 -0.63 7.06
C ASP A 151 -3.37 -0.92 5.86
N ILE A 152 -4.07 0.09 5.36
CA ILE A 152 -5.01 -0.06 4.25
C ILE A 152 -4.42 0.55 2.99
N GLY A 153 -3.82 -0.31 2.18
CA GLY A 153 -3.24 0.02 0.89
C GLY A 153 -4.26 0.06 -0.26
N ALA A 154 -3.75 0.01 -1.48
CA ALA A 154 -4.58 -0.12 -2.68
C ALA A 154 -5.04 -1.57 -2.90
N GLY A 155 -4.14 -2.54 -2.82
CA GLY A 155 -4.41 -3.96 -3.07
C GLY A 155 -4.90 -4.71 -1.84
N THR A 156 -4.28 -4.46 -0.70
CA THR A 156 -4.48 -5.17 0.58
C THR A 156 -4.77 -4.22 1.72
N ALA A 157 -5.45 -4.73 2.73
CA ALA A 157 -5.43 -4.21 4.09
C ALA A 157 -4.66 -5.22 4.94
N ASP A 158 -3.53 -4.79 5.46
CA ASP A 158 -2.55 -5.59 6.17
C ASP A 158 -2.60 -5.26 7.67
N LEU A 159 -2.69 -6.28 8.49
CA LEU A 159 -2.80 -6.13 9.94
C LEU A 159 -1.65 -6.86 10.62
N CYS A 160 -1.12 -6.25 11.68
CA CYS A 160 -0.01 -6.81 12.43
C CYS A 160 -0.08 -6.44 13.91
N ARG A 161 0.12 -7.42 14.81
CA ARG A 161 0.44 -7.17 16.23
C ARG A 161 1.95 -7.16 16.40
N VAL A 162 2.44 -6.17 17.16
CA VAL A 162 3.87 -5.95 17.38
C VAL A 162 4.18 -6.02 18.88
N TYR A 163 5.26 -6.74 19.24
CA TYR A 163 5.68 -7.01 20.64
C TYR A 163 7.14 -6.65 20.88
N GLY A 164 7.70 -5.68 20.19
CA GLY A 164 9.12 -5.33 20.30
C GLY A 164 10.07 -6.21 19.49
N THR A 165 9.53 -7.12 18.68
CA THR A 165 10.30 -8.01 17.79
C THR A 165 9.71 -8.01 16.38
N ILE A 166 10.46 -8.54 15.40
CA ILE A 166 9.92 -8.78 14.06
C ILE A 166 8.76 -9.78 14.17
N PRO A 167 7.55 -9.44 13.67
CA PRO A 167 6.36 -10.27 13.79
C PRO A 167 6.50 -11.61 13.08
N GLY A 168 5.99 -12.67 13.72
CA GLY A 168 5.84 -13.98 13.10
C GLY A 168 4.58 -14.10 12.23
N PRO A 169 4.39 -15.24 11.54
CA PRO A 169 3.20 -15.46 10.72
C PRO A 169 1.88 -15.39 11.51
N ASP A 170 1.86 -15.86 12.76
CA ASP A 170 0.66 -15.84 13.63
C ASP A 170 0.31 -14.43 14.13
N ASP A 171 1.21 -13.46 13.95
CA ASP A 171 1.01 -12.06 14.37
C ASP A 171 0.47 -11.19 13.26
N GLN A 172 0.22 -11.74 12.10
CA GLN A 172 -0.11 -10.99 10.90
C GLN A 172 -1.34 -11.56 10.20
N MET A 173 -2.10 -10.69 9.57
CA MET A 173 -3.24 -11.06 8.71
C MET A 173 -3.36 -10.06 7.56
N HIS A 174 -3.94 -10.48 6.44
CA HIS A 174 -4.29 -9.58 5.36
C HIS A 174 -5.69 -9.86 4.81
N THR A 175 -6.23 -8.90 4.10
CA THR A 175 -7.46 -9.06 3.30
C THR A 175 -7.37 -8.23 2.02
N GLY A 176 -7.95 -8.74 0.93
CA GLY A 176 -8.11 -7.98 -0.32
C GLY A 176 -9.23 -6.93 -0.29
N HIS A 177 -9.87 -6.70 0.86
CA HIS A 177 -10.87 -5.65 1.05
C HIS A 177 -10.17 -4.32 1.36
N ALA A 178 -9.63 -3.68 0.31
CA ALA A 178 -8.80 -2.47 0.38
C ALA A 178 -9.20 -1.46 -0.71
N GLY A 179 -8.33 -0.53 -1.08
CA GLY A 179 -8.64 0.54 -2.00
C GLY A 179 -9.21 0.11 -3.36
N ASP A 180 -8.63 -0.93 -3.95
CA ASP A 180 -9.08 -1.48 -5.25
C ASP A 180 -10.42 -2.23 -5.15
N PHE A 181 -10.73 -2.79 -3.98
CA PHE A 181 -12.04 -3.38 -3.72
C PHE A 181 -13.11 -2.29 -3.64
N ILE A 182 -12.84 -1.18 -2.94
CA ILE A 182 -13.75 -0.03 -2.88
C ILE A 182 -14.05 0.49 -4.29
N ASP A 183 -13.02 0.64 -5.15
CA ASP A 183 -13.20 1.11 -6.53
C ASP A 183 -14.16 0.20 -7.30
N ARG A 184 -14.03 -1.12 -7.17
CA ARG A 184 -14.92 -2.10 -7.83
C ARG A 184 -16.36 -2.04 -7.31
N GLU A 185 -16.54 -1.99 -5.98
CA GLU A 185 -17.87 -1.89 -5.38
C GLU A 185 -18.55 -0.56 -5.74
N MET A 186 -17.79 0.54 -5.77
CA MET A 186 -18.32 1.83 -6.19
C MET A 186 -18.81 1.82 -7.66
N ILE A 187 -18.03 1.24 -8.59
CA ILE A 187 -18.45 1.07 -9.98
C ILE A 187 -19.74 0.25 -10.06
N LYS A 188 -19.81 -0.87 -9.35
CA LYS A 188 -20.97 -1.75 -9.29
C LYS A 188 -22.22 -1.03 -8.72
N ASN A 189 -22.05 -0.27 -7.64
CA ASN A 189 -23.13 0.49 -7.01
C ASN A 189 -23.66 1.58 -7.96
N ILE A 190 -22.76 2.32 -8.63
CA ILE A 190 -23.14 3.36 -9.59
C ILE A 190 -23.87 2.74 -10.80
N GLN A 191 -23.35 1.64 -11.36
CA GLN A 191 -23.98 0.95 -12.49
C GLN A 191 -25.35 0.34 -12.13
N SER A 192 -25.51 -0.12 -10.89
CA SER A 192 -26.80 -0.61 -10.38
C SER A 192 -27.80 0.51 -10.21
N LYS A 193 -27.37 1.70 -9.78
CA LYS A 193 -28.23 2.89 -9.59
C LYS A 193 -28.53 3.57 -10.92
N PHE A 194 -27.57 3.62 -11.84
CA PHE A 194 -27.67 4.31 -13.12
C PHE A 194 -27.33 3.34 -14.27
N ASN A 195 -28.35 2.69 -14.79
CA ASN A 195 -28.20 1.74 -15.90
C ASN A 195 -27.53 2.41 -17.10
N GLY A 196 -26.55 1.74 -17.73
CA GLY A 196 -25.79 2.28 -18.85
C GLY A 196 -24.62 3.23 -18.46
N ALA A 197 -24.34 3.41 -17.16
CA ALA A 197 -23.24 4.23 -16.68
C ALA A 197 -21.88 3.68 -17.13
N GLN A 198 -21.06 4.54 -17.74
CA GLN A 198 -19.74 4.23 -18.26
C GLN A 198 -18.68 4.78 -17.28
N ILE A 199 -18.24 3.93 -16.37
CA ILE A 199 -17.30 4.29 -15.30
C ILE A 199 -16.01 3.49 -15.47
N THR A 200 -14.86 4.18 -15.50
CA THR A 200 -13.54 3.54 -15.47
C THR A 200 -13.04 3.39 -14.03
N LYS A 201 -12.10 2.48 -13.81
CA LYS A 201 -11.44 2.30 -12.51
C LYS A 201 -10.75 3.60 -12.07
N ASP A 202 -10.12 4.34 -12.97
CA ASP A 202 -9.46 5.60 -12.66
C ASP A 202 -10.45 6.72 -12.28
N MET A 203 -11.68 6.73 -12.83
CA MET A 203 -12.74 7.64 -12.38
C MET A 203 -13.16 7.31 -10.96
N ALA A 204 -13.48 6.04 -10.70
CA ALA A 204 -13.88 5.58 -9.37
C ALA A 204 -12.80 5.90 -8.31
N ARG A 205 -11.54 5.61 -8.62
CA ARG A 205 -10.41 5.92 -7.72
C ARG A 205 -10.34 7.42 -7.40
N ARG A 206 -10.37 8.30 -8.38
CA ARG A 206 -10.34 9.75 -8.13
C ARG A 206 -11.49 10.22 -7.25
N TRP A 207 -12.70 9.71 -7.46
CA TRP A 207 -13.85 10.06 -6.63
C TRP A 207 -13.70 9.52 -5.21
N LYS A 208 -13.20 8.28 -5.05
CA LYS A 208 -12.88 7.71 -3.73
C LYS A 208 -11.85 8.58 -3.00
N GLU A 209 -10.72 8.90 -3.63
CA GLU A 209 -9.65 9.70 -3.02
C GLU A 209 -10.14 11.10 -2.60
N GLN A 210 -11.08 11.66 -3.35
CA GLN A 210 -11.60 13.00 -3.07
C GLN A 210 -12.75 13.02 -2.06
N TYR A 211 -13.61 12.00 -2.04
CA TYR A 211 -14.91 12.07 -1.38
C TYR A 211 -15.20 10.94 -0.39
N SER A 212 -14.28 10.00 -0.15
CA SER A 212 -14.54 8.82 0.69
C SER A 212 -14.92 9.18 2.12
N PHE A 213 -15.94 8.50 2.64
CA PHE A 213 -16.42 8.61 4.00
C PHE A 213 -17.22 7.38 4.41
N VAL A 214 -17.40 7.21 5.73
CA VAL A 214 -18.24 6.16 6.32
C VAL A 214 -19.07 6.69 7.48
N GLY A 215 -20.15 6.00 7.82
CA GLY A 215 -20.99 6.26 8.98
C GLY A 215 -21.68 7.62 8.94
N THR A 216 -21.52 8.40 10.00
CA THR A 216 -22.17 9.72 10.17
C THR A 216 -21.41 10.87 9.53
N HIS A 217 -20.30 10.61 8.86
CA HIS A 217 -19.48 11.63 8.19
C HIS A 217 -20.02 12.01 6.79
N THR A 218 -21.34 11.86 6.59
CA THR A 218 -22.00 12.26 5.34
C THR A 218 -21.71 13.73 5.04
N PRO A 219 -21.29 14.08 3.81
CA PRO A 219 -21.04 15.45 3.44
C PRO A 219 -22.33 16.29 3.48
N GLU A 220 -22.19 17.60 3.78
CA GLU A 220 -23.34 18.52 3.83
C GLU A 220 -24.08 18.62 2.50
N ASN A 221 -23.36 18.49 1.38
CA ASN A 221 -23.92 18.54 0.04
C ASN A 221 -23.74 17.19 -0.66
N PRO A 222 -24.67 16.81 -1.53
CA PRO A 222 -24.54 15.61 -2.36
C PRO A 222 -23.24 15.62 -3.19
N ILE A 223 -22.60 14.46 -3.35
CA ILE A 223 -21.41 14.29 -4.16
C ILE A 223 -21.84 14.15 -5.63
N MET A 224 -21.81 15.29 -6.33
CA MET A 224 -22.15 15.35 -7.74
C MET A 224 -20.93 15.13 -8.61
N VAL A 225 -21.00 14.18 -9.53
CA VAL A 225 -19.91 13.85 -10.46
C VAL A 225 -20.40 13.71 -11.89
N ASP A 226 -19.50 13.99 -12.83
CA ASP A 226 -19.78 13.90 -14.26
C ASP A 226 -19.36 12.54 -14.80
N PHE A 227 -20.28 11.82 -15.44
CA PHE A 227 -19.97 10.61 -16.21
C PHE A 227 -20.97 10.39 -17.34
N SER A 228 -20.70 9.44 -18.24
CA SER A 228 -21.52 9.16 -19.40
C SER A 228 -22.53 8.06 -19.12
N ILE A 229 -23.78 8.28 -19.53
CA ILE A 229 -24.82 7.24 -19.64
C ILE A 229 -25.23 7.17 -21.11
N ASP A 230 -25.08 6.03 -21.76
CA ASP A 230 -25.38 5.82 -23.18
C ASP A 230 -24.80 6.92 -24.10
N GLY A 231 -23.57 7.35 -23.80
CA GLY A 231 -22.85 8.38 -24.55
C GLY A 231 -23.26 9.82 -24.22
N LYS A 232 -24.15 10.07 -23.28
CA LYS A 232 -24.55 11.42 -22.85
C LYS A 232 -23.90 11.75 -21.52
N ALA A 233 -23.22 12.90 -21.45
CA ALA A 233 -22.67 13.41 -20.19
C ALA A 233 -23.80 13.79 -19.23
N MET A 234 -23.74 13.31 -17.99
CA MET A 234 -24.70 13.54 -16.93
C MET A 234 -23.95 13.93 -15.64
N ASN A 235 -24.50 14.87 -14.87
CA ASN A 235 -24.02 15.23 -13.54
C ASN A 235 -24.95 14.60 -12.50
N LEU A 236 -24.48 13.63 -11.72
CA LEU A 236 -25.33 12.76 -10.89
C LEU A 236 -24.75 12.58 -9.50
N ASP A 237 -25.67 12.38 -8.54
CA ASP A 237 -25.36 12.15 -7.13
C ASP A 237 -24.95 10.68 -6.90
N ILE A 238 -23.72 10.47 -6.42
CA ILE A 238 -23.15 9.16 -6.09
C ILE A 238 -22.84 9.03 -4.59
N THR A 239 -23.37 9.88 -3.73
CA THR A 239 -23.05 9.94 -2.29
C THR A 239 -23.26 8.59 -1.61
N ASP A 240 -24.42 7.97 -1.79
CA ASP A 240 -24.75 6.65 -1.25
C ASP A 240 -23.89 5.51 -1.84
N CYS A 241 -23.52 5.63 -3.12
CA CYS A 241 -22.67 4.65 -3.79
C CYS A 241 -21.24 4.64 -3.21
N ILE A 242 -20.69 5.83 -2.90
CA ILE A 242 -19.37 5.97 -2.26
C ILE A 242 -19.44 5.43 -0.83
N GLN A 243 -20.42 5.86 -0.04
CA GLN A 243 -20.57 5.43 1.35
C GLN A 243 -20.65 3.89 1.43
N ALA A 244 -21.56 3.28 0.70
CA ALA A 244 -21.73 1.84 0.70
C ALA A 244 -20.46 1.08 0.28
N ALA A 245 -19.73 1.58 -0.70
CA ALA A 245 -18.46 0.98 -1.13
C ALA A 245 -17.38 1.08 -0.06
N CYS A 246 -17.27 2.23 0.62
CA CYS A 246 -16.29 2.41 1.71
C CYS A 246 -16.65 1.59 2.95
N GLU A 247 -17.93 1.47 3.29
CA GLU A 247 -18.38 0.66 4.43
C GLU A 247 -18.17 -0.84 4.23
N ALA A 248 -18.11 -1.30 2.99
CA ALA A 248 -17.94 -2.72 2.67
C ALA A 248 -16.59 -3.32 3.09
N ILE A 249 -15.56 -2.49 3.38
CA ILE A 249 -14.27 -2.98 3.89
C ILE A 249 -14.24 -3.15 5.42
N VAL A 250 -15.21 -2.55 6.14
CA VAL A 250 -15.13 -2.43 7.61
C VAL A 250 -15.23 -3.79 8.29
N ASP A 251 -16.24 -4.59 7.95
CA ASP A 251 -16.46 -5.87 8.62
C ASP A 251 -15.32 -6.87 8.42
N PRO A 252 -14.72 -7.05 7.22
CA PRO A 252 -13.53 -7.87 7.05
C PRO A 252 -12.33 -7.43 7.88
N ILE A 253 -12.09 -6.12 7.99
CA ILE A 253 -11.00 -5.56 8.80
C ILE A 253 -11.26 -5.82 10.29
N VAL A 254 -12.46 -5.53 10.76
CA VAL A 254 -12.88 -5.75 12.17
C VAL A 254 -12.75 -7.23 12.55
N GLU A 255 -13.12 -8.14 11.67
CA GLU A 255 -12.99 -9.58 11.92
C GLU A 255 -11.51 -9.98 12.08
N ASN A 256 -10.63 -9.48 11.23
CA ASN A 256 -9.18 -9.73 11.35
C ASN A 256 -8.62 -9.15 12.66
N VAL A 257 -9.02 -7.96 13.06
CA VAL A 257 -8.65 -7.36 14.35
C VAL A 257 -9.07 -8.26 15.51
N LYS A 258 -10.33 -8.73 15.50
CA LYS A 258 -10.86 -9.64 16.55
C LYS A 258 -10.05 -10.93 16.62
N GLN A 259 -9.70 -11.52 15.49
CA GLN A 259 -8.89 -12.74 15.42
C GLN A 259 -7.48 -12.51 15.97
N LEU A 260 -6.79 -11.44 15.54
CA LEU A 260 -5.46 -11.12 16.04
C LEU A 260 -5.45 -10.89 17.55
N ILE A 261 -6.40 -10.14 18.10
CA ILE A 261 -6.48 -9.92 19.56
C ILE A 261 -6.76 -11.24 20.27
N SER A 262 -7.76 -12.00 19.83
CA SER A 262 -8.15 -13.26 20.48
C SER A 262 -7.05 -14.32 20.43
N GLY A 263 -6.22 -14.31 19.39
CA GLY A 263 -5.07 -15.21 19.25
C GLY A 263 -3.83 -14.79 20.05
N SER A 264 -3.87 -13.64 20.76
CA SER A 264 -2.77 -13.18 21.60
C SER A 264 -2.93 -13.65 23.05
N ASN A 265 -1.88 -13.43 23.86
CA ASN A 265 -1.98 -13.66 25.30
C ASN A 265 -3.03 -12.68 25.91
N PRO A 266 -4.04 -13.19 26.66
CA PRO A 266 -5.10 -12.39 27.26
C PRO A 266 -4.63 -11.23 28.13
N GLU A 267 -3.44 -11.29 28.70
CA GLU A 267 -2.85 -10.22 29.51
C GLU A 267 -2.60 -8.94 28.70
N TYR A 268 -2.45 -9.03 27.37
CA TYR A 268 -2.16 -7.89 26.48
C TYR A 268 -3.36 -7.45 25.63
N HIS A 269 -4.53 -8.09 25.78
CA HIS A 269 -5.73 -7.74 24.99
C HIS A 269 -6.13 -6.28 25.17
N ASP A 270 -6.06 -5.75 26.40
CA ASP A 270 -6.41 -4.36 26.70
C ASP A 270 -5.43 -3.38 26.05
N GLU A 271 -4.15 -3.72 26.03
CA GLU A 271 -3.10 -2.88 25.43
C GLU A 271 -3.29 -2.81 23.93
N PHE A 272 -3.50 -3.95 23.24
CA PHE A 272 -3.78 -3.96 21.82
C PHE A 272 -5.03 -3.17 21.44
N ARG A 273 -6.12 -3.28 22.23
CA ARG A 273 -7.34 -2.52 21.95
C ARG A 273 -7.15 -1.01 22.08
N ARG A 274 -6.34 -0.56 23.02
CA ARG A 274 -6.07 0.86 23.26
C ARG A 274 -4.95 1.42 22.39
N ASN A 275 -4.17 0.57 21.76
CA ASN A 275 -3.00 0.94 21.00
C ASN A 275 -3.10 0.44 19.54
N MET A 276 -4.19 0.83 18.86
CA MET A 276 -4.37 0.54 17.43
C MET A 276 -3.92 1.72 16.60
N VAL A 277 -3.24 1.42 15.50
CA VAL A 277 -2.79 2.41 14.50
C VAL A 277 -3.49 2.12 13.18
N LEU A 278 -4.10 3.14 12.58
CA LEU A 278 -4.70 3.07 11.25
C LEU A 278 -3.85 3.89 10.27
N ALA A 279 -3.25 3.20 9.31
CA ALA A 279 -2.29 3.71 8.34
C ALA A 279 -2.69 3.35 6.89
N GLY A 280 -1.80 3.64 5.95
CA GLY A 280 -2.03 3.46 4.52
C GLY A 280 -2.99 4.48 3.93
N GLY A 281 -3.08 4.55 2.60
CA GLY A 281 -3.95 5.53 1.92
C GLY A 281 -5.43 5.43 2.27
N GLY A 282 -5.90 4.24 2.69
CA GLY A 282 -7.27 4.02 3.14
C GLY A 282 -7.60 4.64 4.51
N SER A 283 -6.60 4.97 5.33
CA SER A 283 -6.82 5.67 6.60
C SER A 283 -7.43 7.07 6.42
N GLY A 284 -7.26 7.65 5.22
CA GLY A 284 -7.86 8.93 4.84
C GLY A 284 -9.39 8.89 4.62
N ILE A 285 -10.03 7.72 4.65
CA ILE A 285 -11.50 7.61 4.59
C ILE A 285 -12.11 8.25 5.83
N LYS A 286 -12.86 9.33 5.64
CA LYS A 286 -13.42 10.12 6.75
C LYS A 286 -14.32 9.26 7.64
N GLY A 287 -14.02 9.23 8.93
CA GLY A 287 -14.80 8.50 9.94
C GLY A 287 -14.45 7.01 10.07
N LEU A 288 -13.47 6.47 9.30
CA LEU A 288 -13.14 5.05 9.33
C LEU A 288 -12.63 4.59 10.70
N GLY A 289 -11.69 5.31 11.31
CA GLY A 289 -11.19 4.98 12.66
C GLY A 289 -12.31 4.89 13.69
N ALA A 290 -13.16 5.92 13.77
CA ALA A 290 -14.34 5.93 14.67
C ALA A 290 -15.35 4.80 14.34
N MET A 291 -15.47 4.39 13.08
CA MET A 291 -16.32 3.27 12.71
C MET A 291 -15.73 1.94 13.19
N ILE A 292 -14.43 1.74 13.06
CA ILE A 292 -13.73 0.55 13.56
C ILE A 292 -13.88 0.48 15.10
N GLU A 293 -13.63 1.57 15.84
CA GLU A 293 -13.84 1.64 17.29
C GLU A 293 -15.26 1.22 17.70
N ARG A 294 -16.26 1.78 17.01
CA ARG A 294 -17.67 1.44 17.28
C ARG A 294 -17.97 -0.03 17.01
N ARG A 295 -17.41 -0.62 15.94
CA ARG A 295 -17.61 -2.04 15.59
C ARG A 295 -16.91 -3.00 16.53
N LEU A 296 -15.88 -2.54 17.24
CA LEU A 296 -15.11 -3.30 18.22
C LEU A 296 -15.56 -3.03 19.68
N SER A 297 -16.57 -2.16 19.89
CA SER A 297 -16.99 -1.74 21.23
C SER A 297 -17.51 -2.88 22.13
N ASP A 298 -17.90 -4.01 21.56
CA ASP A 298 -18.26 -5.24 22.26
C ASP A 298 -17.05 -5.91 22.95
N MET A 299 -15.83 -5.59 22.51
CA MET A 299 -14.58 -6.09 23.13
C MET A 299 -14.10 -5.24 24.30
N GLY A 300 -14.68 -4.08 24.58
CA GLY A 300 -14.28 -3.13 25.61
C GLY A 300 -13.82 -1.78 25.05
N ASP A 301 -13.00 -1.04 25.80
CA ASP A 301 -12.46 0.25 25.35
C ASP A 301 -11.47 0.04 24.19
N VAL A 302 -11.75 0.68 23.08
CA VAL A 302 -10.94 0.64 21.85
C VAL A 302 -10.51 2.06 21.50
N ASN A 303 -9.26 2.23 21.11
CA ASN A 303 -8.76 3.51 20.59
C ASN A 303 -7.97 3.26 19.30
N VAL A 304 -8.37 3.94 18.23
CA VAL A 304 -7.74 3.85 16.90
C VAL A 304 -7.09 5.19 16.58
N HIS A 305 -5.76 5.20 16.60
CA HIS A 305 -4.97 6.34 16.19
C HIS A 305 -4.83 6.37 14.67
N VAL A 306 -5.39 7.39 14.02
CA VAL A 306 -5.23 7.61 12.58
C VAL A 306 -3.97 8.43 12.36
N VAL A 307 -3.06 7.96 11.51
CA VAL A 307 -1.77 8.64 11.26
C VAL A 307 -1.93 9.86 10.35
N ASP A 308 -1.09 10.88 10.54
CA ASP A 308 -1.17 12.14 9.79
C ASP A 308 -0.61 12.03 8.36
N ASP A 309 0.50 11.27 8.16
CA ASP A 309 1.10 11.02 6.84
C ASP A 309 1.15 9.51 6.54
N PRO A 310 0.03 8.95 6.06
CA PRO A 310 -0.08 7.51 5.91
C PRO A 310 0.72 6.92 4.74
N VAL A 311 1.23 7.74 3.82
CA VAL A 311 1.83 7.27 2.56
C VAL A 311 3.31 6.94 2.73
N ARG A 312 4.03 7.68 3.59
CA ARG A 312 5.49 7.56 3.72
C ARG A 312 5.96 6.69 4.87
N LEU A 313 5.07 6.39 5.82
CA LEU A 313 5.46 5.71 7.05
C LEU A 313 6.11 4.34 6.82
N GLY A 314 5.61 3.54 5.87
CA GLY A 314 6.22 2.26 5.52
C GLY A 314 7.69 2.40 5.09
N ALA A 315 7.95 3.30 4.16
CA ALA A 315 9.32 3.57 3.71
C ALA A 315 10.20 4.18 4.81
N MET A 316 9.68 5.12 5.60
CA MET A 316 10.41 5.73 6.73
C MET A 316 10.78 4.72 7.81
N GLY A 317 9.88 3.80 8.13
CA GLY A 317 10.14 2.72 9.08
C GLY A 317 11.19 1.75 8.57
N GLY A 318 11.14 1.42 7.29
CA GLY A 318 12.20 0.65 6.62
C GLY A 318 13.56 1.34 6.68
N LEU A 319 13.62 2.64 6.39
CA LEU A 319 14.84 3.43 6.48
C LEU A 319 15.39 3.47 7.91
N ARG A 320 14.53 3.77 8.90
CA ARG A 320 14.93 3.81 10.31
C ARG A 320 15.50 2.47 10.77
N LEU A 321 14.80 1.38 10.48
CA LEU A 321 15.29 0.03 10.80
C LEU A 321 16.66 -0.24 10.14
N ALA A 322 16.80 0.12 8.87
CA ALA A 322 18.03 -0.08 8.13
C ALA A 322 19.23 0.71 8.71
N MET A 323 18.97 1.89 9.27
CA MET A 323 20.01 2.71 9.93
C MET A 323 20.39 2.18 11.31
N GLU A 324 19.49 1.50 12.01
CA GLU A 324 19.72 0.95 13.36
C GLU A 324 20.35 -0.45 13.34
N VAL A 325 20.18 -1.22 12.25
CA VAL A 325 20.77 -2.56 12.13
C VAL A 325 22.29 -2.47 11.93
N PRO A 326 23.11 -3.08 12.83
CA PRO A 326 24.56 -3.13 12.67
C PRO A 326 24.98 -3.80 11.36
N GLU A 327 26.04 -3.30 10.75
CA GLU A 327 26.49 -3.75 9.43
C GLU A 327 26.82 -5.25 9.38
N GLU A 328 27.39 -5.79 10.46
CA GLU A 328 27.71 -7.21 10.60
C GLU A 328 26.48 -8.11 10.64
N MET A 329 25.31 -7.57 10.98
CA MET A 329 24.05 -8.34 11.05
C MET A 329 23.32 -8.44 9.71
N TRP A 330 23.64 -7.60 8.74
CA TRP A 330 22.93 -7.57 7.45
C TRP A 330 22.94 -8.92 6.73
N SER A 331 24.07 -9.64 6.75
CA SER A 331 24.16 -10.96 6.12
C SER A 331 23.27 -12.02 6.77
N SER A 332 23.16 -11.97 8.12
CA SER A 332 22.31 -12.92 8.87
C SER A 332 20.81 -12.58 8.76
N LEU A 333 20.47 -11.28 8.74
CA LEU A 333 19.09 -10.83 8.59
C LEU A 333 18.53 -11.09 7.19
N THR A 334 19.35 -10.93 6.16
CA THR A 334 18.99 -11.29 4.78
C THR A 334 18.60 -12.78 4.67
N LEU A 335 19.18 -13.66 5.48
CA LEU A 335 18.83 -15.08 5.53
C LEU A 335 17.65 -15.37 6.46
N ALA A 336 17.47 -14.62 7.54
CA ALA A 336 16.40 -14.82 8.52
C ALA A 336 15.02 -14.36 8.02
N THR A 337 14.99 -13.42 7.08
CA THR A 337 13.76 -12.93 6.45
C THR A 337 13.33 -13.78 5.24
N ARG A 338 14.13 -14.77 4.88
CA ARG A 338 13.79 -15.81 3.89
C ARG A 338 12.94 -16.93 4.55
#